data_8b6bde0bd3b1447f9b510bd6131913dc
#
_entry.id   8b6bde0bd3b1447f9b510bd6131913dc
#
_cell.length_a   1.000
_cell.length_b   1.000
_cell.length_c   1.000
_cell.angle_alpha   90.00
_cell.angle_beta   90.00
_cell.angle_gamma   90.00
#
_symmetry.space_group_name_H-M   'P 1'
#
loop_
_entity.id
_entity.type
_entity.pdbx_description
1 polymer ?
#
loop_
_entity_poly.entity_id
_entity_poly.type
_entity_poly.pdbx_seq_one_letter_code
_entity_poly.pdbx_strand_id
1 'polypeptide(L)'
;MVDNLETWQYNGSRSTVDEFTQMDSESKKDVIDFIKEFLIYEEVSVNDKNYLLVHGGLGNYSPEKDIDDYLLHELIWSRADYNIQYFSDKYVITGHTPTQAIRNNPNPGYIYRRNNHIAIDCGATYPGGRLAAICLDTGEEYYSEPNKMGSDAIGL
;
A
#
# COMPACT_ATOMS: atom_id res chain seq x y z
N MET A 1 11.59 -19.23 11.27
CA MET A 1 10.79 -18.91 10.07
C MET A 1 9.38 -18.71 10.61
N VAL A 2 8.92 -17.45 10.68
CA VAL A 2 7.53 -17.18 11.11
C VAL A 2 6.64 -17.83 10.06
N ASP A 3 5.65 -18.61 10.48
CA ASP A 3 4.71 -19.20 9.55
C ASP A 3 3.94 -18.06 8.87
N ASN A 4 4.17 -17.86 7.58
CA ASN A 4 3.54 -16.79 6.81
C ASN A 4 2.01 -16.86 6.86
N LEU A 5 1.45 -18.06 7.02
CA LEU A 5 0.01 -18.26 7.13
C LEU A 5 -0.56 -17.73 8.46
N GLU A 6 0.12 -17.98 9.59
CA GLU A 6 -0.30 -17.46 10.90
C GLU A 6 -0.25 -15.94 10.92
N THR A 7 0.83 -15.34 10.40
CA THR A 7 0.95 -13.89 10.26
C THR A 7 -0.15 -13.31 9.39
N TRP A 8 -0.47 -13.95 8.27
CA TRP A 8 -1.52 -13.50 7.38
C TRP A 8 -2.91 -13.60 8.04
N GLN A 9 -3.20 -14.70 8.73
CA GLN A 9 -4.46 -14.86 9.49
C GLN A 9 -4.59 -13.83 10.62
N TYR A 10 -3.50 -13.53 11.32
CA TYR A 10 -3.48 -12.49 12.36
C TYR A 10 -3.82 -11.11 11.78
N ASN A 11 -3.43 -10.82 10.55
CA ASN A 11 -3.71 -9.57 9.84
C ASN A 11 -5.08 -9.55 9.12
N GLY A 12 -6.02 -10.41 9.52
CA GLY A 12 -7.42 -10.34 9.05
C GLY A 12 -7.76 -11.17 7.81
N SER A 13 -6.86 -12.04 7.33
CA SER A 13 -7.10 -12.85 6.13
C SER A 13 -7.90 -14.14 6.38
N ARG A 14 -8.44 -14.35 7.57
CA ARG A 14 -9.11 -15.63 7.91
C ARG A 14 -10.22 -15.97 6.93
N SER A 15 -11.11 -15.03 6.61
CA SER A 15 -12.20 -15.26 5.63
C SER A 15 -11.66 -15.64 4.26
N THR A 16 -10.62 -14.94 3.78
CA THR A 16 -9.97 -15.23 2.49
C THR A 16 -9.36 -16.65 2.46
N VAL A 17 -8.70 -17.05 3.55
CA VAL A 17 -8.13 -18.41 3.68
C VAL A 17 -9.23 -19.46 3.70
N ASP A 18 -10.32 -19.22 4.43
CA ASP A 18 -11.44 -20.14 4.52
C ASP A 18 -12.11 -20.32 3.15
N GLU A 19 -12.38 -19.24 2.43
CA GLU A 19 -12.95 -19.26 1.07
C GLU A 19 -12.00 -19.99 0.10
N PHE A 20 -10.73 -19.62 0.07
CA PHE A 20 -9.74 -20.26 -0.79
C PHE A 20 -9.63 -21.76 -0.50
N THR A 21 -9.70 -22.17 0.76
CA THR A 21 -9.61 -23.58 1.15
C THR A 21 -10.77 -24.40 0.60
N GLN A 22 -11.97 -23.82 0.46
CA GLN A 22 -13.18 -24.48 -0.04
C GLN A 22 -13.25 -24.55 -1.57
N MET A 23 -12.42 -23.80 -2.30
CA MET A 23 -12.37 -23.85 -3.75
C MET A 23 -11.89 -25.22 -4.26
N ASP A 24 -12.32 -25.61 -5.46
CA ASP A 24 -11.74 -26.75 -6.18
C ASP A 24 -10.30 -26.45 -6.64
N SER A 25 -9.61 -27.48 -7.13
CA SER A 25 -8.19 -27.35 -7.50
C SER A 25 -7.94 -26.43 -8.70
N GLU A 26 -8.89 -26.35 -9.64
CA GLU A 26 -8.79 -25.50 -10.83
C GLU A 26 -8.94 -24.03 -10.43
N SER A 27 -9.98 -23.70 -9.67
CA SER A 27 -10.21 -22.36 -9.13
C SER A 27 -9.05 -21.88 -8.26
N LYS A 28 -8.48 -22.75 -7.42
CA LYS A 28 -7.28 -22.41 -6.63
C LYS A 28 -6.09 -22.04 -7.51
N LYS A 29 -5.89 -22.81 -8.57
CA LYS A 29 -4.81 -22.55 -9.53
C LYS A 29 -5.01 -21.19 -10.21
N ASP A 30 -6.22 -20.91 -10.67
CA ASP A 30 -6.55 -19.65 -11.37
C ASP A 30 -6.31 -18.43 -10.46
N VAL A 31 -6.72 -18.51 -9.19
CA VAL A 31 -6.45 -17.45 -8.21
C VAL A 31 -4.94 -17.23 -8.01
N ILE A 32 -4.17 -18.31 -7.88
CA ILE A 32 -2.70 -18.21 -7.71
C ILE A 32 -2.05 -17.63 -8.96
N ASP A 33 -2.46 -18.07 -10.14
CA ASP A 33 -1.89 -17.58 -11.39
C ASP A 33 -2.23 -16.09 -11.60
N PHE A 34 -3.46 -15.66 -11.26
CA PHE A 34 -3.84 -14.26 -11.27
C PHE A 34 -2.98 -13.40 -10.31
N ILE A 35 -2.74 -13.88 -9.08
CA ILE A 35 -1.89 -13.14 -8.12
C ILE A 35 -0.45 -13.02 -8.60
N LYS A 36 0.07 -14.02 -9.31
CA LYS A 36 1.43 -13.96 -9.88
C LYS A 36 1.60 -12.91 -10.97
N GLU A 37 0.53 -12.44 -11.58
CA GLU A 37 0.55 -11.37 -12.58
C GLU A 37 0.66 -9.97 -11.94
N PHE A 38 0.51 -9.86 -10.61
CA PHE A 38 0.60 -8.57 -9.91
C PHE A 38 2.03 -8.03 -9.94
N LEU A 39 2.15 -6.77 -10.34
CA LEU A 39 3.42 -6.05 -10.27
C LEU A 39 3.75 -5.73 -8.81
N ILE A 40 5.02 -5.90 -8.46
CA ILE A 40 5.55 -5.57 -7.12
C ILE A 40 5.74 -4.07 -6.98
N TYR A 41 6.13 -3.42 -8.06
CA TYR A 41 6.22 -1.97 -8.24
C TYR A 41 5.93 -1.61 -9.69
N GLU A 42 5.70 -0.35 -9.96
CA GLU A 42 5.58 0.17 -11.32
C GLU A 42 6.18 1.58 -11.41
N GLU A 43 6.88 1.87 -12.51
CA GLU A 43 7.34 3.20 -12.83
C GLU A 43 6.51 3.80 -13.97
N VAL A 44 5.98 4.99 -13.75
CA VAL A 44 5.18 5.70 -14.75
C VAL A 44 5.64 7.14 -14.89
N SER A 45 5.55 7.67 -16.11
CA SER A 45 5.81 9.10 -16.38
C SER A 45 4.54 9.77 -16.86
N VAL A 46 4.17 10.86 -16.20
CA VAL A 46 2.96 11.64 -16.50
C VAL A 46 3.32 13.12 -16.45
N ASN A 47 3.09 13.85 -17.55
CA ASN A 47 3.35 15.29 -17.66
C ASN A 47 4.77 15.68 -17.19
N ASP A 48 5.80 15.01 -17.74
CA ASP A 48 7.22 15.22 -17.43
C ASP A 48 7.61 14.94 -15.96
N LYS A 49 6.75 14.29 -15.18
CA LYS A 49 7.04 13.82 -13.82
C LYS A 49 7.11 12.32 -13.80
N ASN A 50 8.12 11.81 -13.11
CA ASN A 50 8.31 10.37 -12.91
C ASN A 50 7.74 9.95 -11.55
N TYR A 51 7.13 8.79 -11.51
CA TYR A 51 6.53 8.21 -10.32
C TYR A 51 6.96 6.75 -10.18
N LEU A 52 7.33 6.36 -8.97
CA LEU A 52 7.49 4.99 -8.55
C LEU A 52 6.29 4.63 -7.67
N LEU A 53 5.49 3.67 -8.13
CA LEU A 53 4.36 3.12 -7.39
C LEU A 53 4.81 1.86 -6.69
N VAL A 54 4.68 1.80 -5.37
CA VAL A 54 5.06 0.64 -4.56
C VAL A 54 4.12 0.51 -3.37
N HIS A 55 3.80 -0.73 -2.95
CA HIS A 55 2.79 -0.93 -1.91
C HIS A 55 3.21 -0.36 -0.55
N GLY A 56 4.36 -0.75 -0.01
CA GLY A 56 4.75 -0.41 1.38
C GLY A 56 5.73 0.75 1.49
N GLY A 57 6.80 0.69 0.74
CA GLY A 57 7.90 1.66 0.77
C GLY A 57 9.18 1.07 0.23
N LEU A 58 10.31 1.70 0.54
CA LEU A 58 11.64 1.23 0.17
C LEU A 58 12.40 0.84 1.46
N GLY A 59 12.25 -0.42 1.86
CA GLY A 59 12.95 -0.94 3.04
C GLY A 59 14.46 -1.02 2.83
N ASN A 60 15.24 -0.69 3.86
CA ASN A 60 16.71 -0.64 3.75
C ASN A 60 17.18 0.22 2.55
N TYR A 61 16.55 1.39 2.42
CA TYR A 61 16.87 2.33 1.34
C TYR A 61 18.35 2.74 1.34
N SER A 62 18.94 2.74 0.15
CA SER A 62 20.21 3.38 -0.15
C SER A 62 20.10 4.11 -1.50
N PRO A 63 20.68 5.29 -1.66
CA PRO A 63 20.66 6.03 -2.93
C PRO A 63 21.26 5.25 -4.12
N GLU A 64 22.15 4.30 -3.84
CA GLU A 64 22.84 3.49 -4.84
C GLU A 64 22.12 2.16 -5.16
N LYS A 65 21.04 1.83 -4.40
CA LYS A 65 20.33 0.58 -4.56
C LYS A 65 19.32 0.68 -5.70
N ASP A 66 19.48 -0.16 -6.72
CA ASP A 66 18.50 -0.27 -7.81
C ASP A 66 17.18 -0.83 -7.30
N ILE A 67 16.07 -0.45 -7.95
CA ILE A 67 14.73 -0.92 -7.54
C ILE A 67 14.63 -2.45 -7.68
N ASP A 68 15.29 -3.05 -8.66
CA ASP A 68 15.32 -4.48 -8.90
C ASP A 68 16.14 -5.27 -7.85
N ASP A 69 16.97 -4.58 -7.05
CA ASP A 69 17.75 -5.19 -5.98
C ASP A 69 16.98 -5.28 -4.64
N TYR A 70 15.76 -4.72 -4.57
CA TYR A 70 14.96 -4.80 -3.36
C TYR A 70 14.32 -6.18 -3.20
N LEU A 71 14.36 -6.70 -1.99
CA LEU A 71 13.62 -7.91 -1.65
C LEU A 71 12.11 -7.62 -1.58
N LEU A 72 11.29 -8.61 -1.93
CA LEU A 72 9.83 -8.48 -1.92
C LEU A 72 9.30 -7.83 -0.63
N HIS A 73 9.75 -8.31 0.54
CA HIS A 73 9.27 -7.79 1.83
C HIS A 73 9.67 -6.32 2.08
N GLU A 74 10.76 -5.85 1.44
CA GLU A 74 11.19 -4.46 1.54
C GLU A 74 10.26 -3.50 0.78
N LEU A 75 9.58 -4.00 -0.27
CA LEU A 75 8.66 -3.22 -1.09
C LEU A 75 7.21 -3.31 -0.62
N ILE A 76 6.78 -4.48 -0.10
CA ILE A 76 5.37 -4.68 0.26
C ILE A 76 5.06 -4.56 1.76
N TRP A 77 6.08 -4.67 2.63
CA TRP A 77 5.87 -4.70 4.09
C TRP A 77 6.57 -3.59 4.86
N SER A 78 7.60 -2.99 4.28
CA SER A 78 8.32 -1.88 4.93
C SER A 78 7.49 -0.61 4.93
N ARG A 79 7.61 0.16 6.01
CA ARG A 79 6.98 1.47 6.08
C ARG A 79 7.92 2.54 5.54
N ALA A 80 7.37 3.43 4.73
CA ALA A 80 8.13 4.53 4.17
C ALA A 80 8.56 5.55 5.23
N ASP A 81 9.76 6.10 5.09
CA ASP A 81 10.20 7.25 5.89
C ASP A 81 9.89 8.56 5.17
N TYR A 82 8.86 9.24 5.60
CA TYR A 82 8.42 10.52 5.03
C TYR A 82 9.33 11.70 5.36
N ASN A 83 10.39 11.52 6.18
CA ASN A 83 11.33 12.58 6.53
C ASN A 83 12.49 12.68 5.54
N ILE A 84 12.71 11.66 4.72
CA ILE A 84 13.72 11.66 3.67
C ILE A 84 13.09 11.87 2.29
N GLN A 85 13.87 12.39 1.37
CA GLN A 85 13.54 12.40 -0.05
C GLN A 85 14.29 11.24 -0.70
N TYR A 86 13.55 10.21 -1.15
CA TYR A 86 14.16 9.02 -1.75
C TYR A 86 14.85 9.34 -3.07
N PHE A 87 14.19 10.10 -3.94
CA PHE A 87 14.70 10.48 -5.25
C PHE A 87 14.55 11.97 -5.48
N SER A 88 15.51 12.59 -6.20
CA SER A 88 15.45 14.01 -6.55
C SER A 88 14.57 14.29 -7.77
N ASP A 89 14.40 13.28 -8.65
CA ASP A 89 13.81 13.36 -9.98
C ASP A 89 12.50 12.57 -10.14
N LYS A 90 12.08 11.82 -9.12
CA LYS A 90 10.81 11.09 -9.14
C LYS A 90 10.07 11.17 -7.80
N TYR A 91 8.77 10.97 -7.87
CA TYR A 91 7.89 10.84 -6.70
C TYR A 91 7.73 9.36 -6.34
N VAL A 92 7.59 9.07 -5.06
CA VAL A 92 7.22 7.72 -4.58
C VAL A 92 5.78 7.73 -4.11
N ILE A 93 4.95 6.85 -4.63
CA ILE A 93 3.54 6.70 -4.21
C ILE A 93 3.43 5.40 -3.42
N THR A 94 2.90 5.49 -2.20
CA THR A 94 2.74 4.33 -1.31
C THR A 94 1.36 4.22 -0.71
N GLY A 95 0.97 2.97 -0.41
CA GLY A 95 -0.16 2.60 0.43
C GLY A 95 0.30 2.05 1.79
N HIS A 96 -0.29 0.93 2.25
CA HIS A 96 0.12 0.11 3.39
C HIS A 96 0.14 0.80 4.76
N THR A 97 0.64 2.01 4.85
CA THR A 97 0.66 2.79 6.10
C THR A 97 -0.45 3.81 6.05
N PRO A 98 -1.53 3.61 6.82
CA PRO A 98 -2.63 4.58 6.86
C PRO A 98 -2.12 5.96 7.23
N THR A 99 -2.57 6.99 6.51
CA THR A 99 -2.12 8.37 6.72
C THR A 99 -2.43 8.89 8.13
N GLN A 100 -3.37 8.26 8.83
CA GLN A 100 -3.65 8.48 10.26
C GLN A 100 -2.49 8.06 11.17
N ALA A 101 -1.68 7.07 10.75
CA ALA A 101 -0.53 6.58 11.49
C ALA A 101 0.75 7.35 11.20
N ILE A 102 0.76 8.24 10.22
CA ILE A 102 1.93 9.05 9.89
C ILE A 102 2.12 10.15 10.94
N ARG A 103 3.24 10.09 11.64
CA ARG A 103 3.57 11.06 12.69
C ARG A 103 3.64 12.48 12.13
N ASN A 104 3.00 13.43 12.81
CA ASN A 104 2.93 14.84 12.43
C ASN A 104 2.20 15.10 11.09
N ASN A 105 1.37 14.18 10.62
CA ASN A 105 0.47 14.45 9.50
C ASN A 105 -0.57 15.52 9.93
N PRO A 106 -0.64 16.67 9.26
CA PRO A 106 -1.59 17.73 9.63
C PRO A 106 -3.03 17.40 9.26
N ASN A 107 -3.25 16.42 8.36
CA ASN A 107 -4.58 16.06 7.87
C ASN A 107 -4.75 14.54 7.77
N PRO A 108 -4.84 13.83 8.93
CA PRO A 108 -5.00 12.37 8.94
C PRO A 108 -6.27 11.92 8.19
N GLY A 109 -6.16 10.82 7.41
CA GLY A 109 -7.27 10.29 6.62
C GLY A 109 -7.43 10.94 5.24
N TYR A 110 -6.49 11.77 4.84
CA TYR A 110 -6.36 12.34 3.50
C TYR A 110 -4.98 12.03 2.93
N ILE A 111 -4.80 12.13 1.61
CA ILE A 111 -3.53 11.93 0.93
C ILE A 111 -2.47 12.84 1.57
N TYR A 112 -1.33 12.27 1.93
CA TYR A 112 -0.24 12.98 2.57
C TYR A 112 0.93 13.12 1.60
N ARG A 113 1.47 14.35 1.51
CA ARG A 113 2.58 14.67 0.60
C ARG A 113 3.74 15.28 1.37
N ARG A 114 4.93 14.75 1.19
CA ARG A 114 6.16 15.29 1.77
C ARG A 114 7.39 14.71 1.07
N ASN A 115 8.42 15.53 0.80
CA ASN A 115 9.71 15.10 0.27
C ASN A 115 9.61 14.20 -0.98
N ASN A 116 8.85 14.63 -1.99
CA ASN A 116 8.53 13.83 -3.20
C ASN A 116 7.86 12.48 -2.90
N HIS A 117 7.17 12.38 -1.78
CA HIS A 117 6.42 11.20 -1.40
C HIS A 117 4.92 11.53 -1.34
N ILE A 118 4.09 10.60 -1.82
CA ILE A 118 2.63 10.67 -1.83
C ILE A 118 2.10 9.39 -1.17
N ALA A 119 1.58 9.50 0.06
CA ALA A 119 0.92 8.40 0.74
C ALA A 119 -0.58 8.45 0.47
N ILE A 120 -1.13 7.40 -0.14
CA ILE A 120 -2.53 7.36 -0.58
C ILE A 120 -3.42 6.40 0.24
N ASP A 121 -2.87 5.69 1.21
CA ASP A 121 -3.68 4.87 2.11
C ASP A 121 -4.38 5.77 3.13
N CYS A 122 -5.61 6.13 2.86
CA CYS A 122 -6.43 6.94 3.76
C CYS A 122 -7.22 6.11 4.78
N GLY A 123 -6.82 4.84 5.00
CA GLY A 123 -7.32 3.98 6.05
C GLY A 123 -8.77 3.53 5.86
N ALA A 124 -9.17 3.17 4.65
CA ALA A 124 -10.56 2.84 4.31
C ALA A 124 -11.22 1.79 5.21
N THR A 125 -10.45 0.87 5.79
CA THR A 125 -10.93 -0.17 6.70
C THR A 125 -11.10 0.30 8.15
N TYR A 126 -10.57 1.46 8.50
CA TYR A 126 -10.66 2.01 9.85
C TYR A 126 -11.84 2.98 9.99
N PRO A 127 -12.42 3.12 11.20
CA PRO A 127 -13.44 4.11 11.46
C PRO A 127 -12.97 5.53 11.09
N GLY A 128 -13.76 6.22 10.29
CA GLY A 128 -13.41 7.55 9.77
C GLY A 128 -12.42 7.58 8.61
N GLY A 129 -11.84 6.44 8.23
CA GLY A 129 -10.97 6.32 7.06
C GLY A 129 -11.75 6.34 5.74
N ARG A 130 -11.04 6.46 4.62
CA ARG A 130 -11.61 6.61 3.28
C ARG A 130 -10.83 5.81 2.25
N LEU A 131 -11.48 5.43 1.16
CA LEU A 131 -10.78 5.18 -0.09
C LEU A 131 -10.33 6.52 -0.66
N ALA A 132 -9.14 6.55 -1.24
CA ALA A 132 -8.61 7.70 -1.92
C ALA A 132 -8.04 7.31 -3.29
N ALA A 133 -8.11 8.23 -4.23
CA ALA A 133 -7.45 8.13 -5.52
C ALA A 133 -6.85 9.48 -5.90
N ILE A 134 -5.82 9.45 -6.73
CA ILE A 134 -5.20 10.63 -7.29
C ILE A 134 -5.10 10.49 -8.81
N CYS A 135 -5.52 11.51 -9.54
CA CYS A 135 -5.25 11.64 -10.95
C CYS A 135 -3.86 12.27 -11.13
N LEU A 136 -2.91 11.52 -11.69
CA LEU A 136 -1.53 12.02 -11.85
C LEU A 136 -1.41 13.12 -12.92
N ASP A 137 -2.33 13.15 -13.90
CA ASP A 137 -2.35 14.19 -14.93
C ASP A 137 -2.71 15.57 -14.39
N THR A 138 -3.72 15.62 -13.51
CA THR A 138 -4.29 16.88 -12.98
C THR A 138 -3.82 17.17 -11.57
N GLY A 139 -3.39 16.15 -10.82
CA GLY A 139 -3.11 16.22 -9.40
C GLY A 139 -4.39 16.23 -8.53
N GLU A 140 -5.56 16.03 -9.14
CA GLU A 140 -6.86 16.03 -8.45
C GLU A 140 -7.00 14.79 -7.58
N GLU A 141 -7.53 14.98 -6.39
CA GLU A 141 -7.71 13.94 -5.38
C GLU A 141 -9.20 13.64 -5.21
N TYR A 142 -9.52 12.35 -5.13
CA TYR A 142 -10.88 11.84 -4.98
C TYR A 142 -10.98 11.01 -3.70
N TYR A 143 -12.09 11.16 -2.99
CA TYR A 143 -12.30 10.47 -1.71
C TYR A 143 -13.71 9.89 -1.64
N SER A 144 -13.82 8.68 -1.09
CA SER A 144 -15.11 8.15 -0.68
C SER A 144 -15.64 8.87 0.57
N GLU A 145 -16.92 8.65 0.88
CA GLU A 145 -17.42 8.97 2.22
C GLU A 145 -16.60 8.24 3.29
N PRO A 146 -16.45 8.84 4.48
CA PRO A 146 -15.77 8.18 5.58
C PRO A 146 -16.43 6.86 5.97
N ASN A 147 -15.60 5.86 6.30
CA ASN A 147 -16.09 4.61 6.86
C ASN A 147 -16.82 4.87 8.18
N LYS A 148 -18.14 4.56 8.21
CA LYS A 148 -19.02 4.76 9.37
C LYS A 148 -19.09 3.51 10.27
N MET A 149 -18.40 2.42 9.91
CA MET A 149 -18.40 1.22 10.74
C MET A 149 -17.73 1.53 12.08
N GLY A 150 -18.48 1.34 13.16
CA GLY A 150 -17.95 1.47 14.52
C GLY A 150 -16.95 0.35 14.85
N SER A 151 -16.25 0.51 15.94
CA SER A 151 -15.25 -0.44 16.48
C SER A 151 -15.72 -1.88 16.65
N ASP A 152 -17.01 -2.15 16.51
CA ASP A 152 -17.63 -3.46 16.71
C ASP A 152 -17.54 -4.39 15.48
N ALA A 153 -17.03 -3.89 14.33
CA ALA A 153 -16.93 -4.65 13.10
C ALA A 153 -15.52 -5.23 12.83
N ILE A 154 -14.53 -4.84 13.62
CA ILE A 154 -13.18 -5.38 13.56
C ILE A 154 -13.03 -6.30 14.76
N GLY A 155 -13.38 -7.58 14.58
CA GLY A 155 -13.03 -8.62 15.55
C GLY A 155 -11.50 -8.73 15.61
N LEU A 156 -10.88 -8.01 16.54
CA LEU A 156 -9.50 -8.20 16.98
C LEU A 156 -9.48 -9.35 17.98
#